data_ea64505a13a377c8d8ed80e49973759b
#
_entry.id   ea64505a13a377c8d8ed80e49973759b
#
_cell.length_a   1.000
_cell.length_b   1.000
_cell.length_c   1.000
_cell.angle_alpha   90.00
_cell.angle_beta   90.00
_cell.angle_gamma   90.00
#
_symmetry.space_group_name_H-M   'P 1'
#
loop_
_entity.id
_entity.type
_entity.pdbx_description
1 polymer ?
#
loop_
_entity_poly.entity_id
_entity_poly.type
_entity_poly.pdbx_seq_one_letter_code
_entity_poly.pdbx_strand_id
1 'polypeptide(L)'
;MPVFLMALAALGWERPGLAQEPIQSQEAPQVETRDQHSVPAAAAESERTRDLPLWELGLGLGAVAFRDYRGSDTTHAYPVPVPYFIYRGQYLQADRSGLKTKLFNQDRVEFNFSLNATTPVRDNAARQGMPELRSTVEIGPALQIHVWRSESQRVKLDVRLPVRAAFAVGSPGYIGWFSNPNINVDIADPAGLRGWHLGMLTGPLFAASRYDAYYYSVAPQYATPDRPAYQATGGYAGSQVLAAVSKRYPKFWTGAYVRYDDLDGASFENSPLVKSHSYWSAGIGFAWIISRSDRLVKVPDTQSPSVTESQ
;
A
#
# COMPACT_ATOMS: atom_id res chain seq x y z
N MET A 1 15.12 -6.96 -11.35
CA MET A 1 13.73 -7.44 -11.39
C MET A 1 13.11 -7.20 -10.03
N PRO A 2 12.13 -6.30 -9.89
CA PRO A 2 11.34 -6.23 -8.66
C PRO A 2 10.42 -7.44 -8.65
N VAL A 3 10.77 -8.44 -7.85
CA VAL A 3 9.89 -9.58 -7.59
C VAL A 3 8.96 -9.12 -6.47
N PHE A 4 7.72 -8.82 -6.83
CA PHE A 4 6.63 -8.78 -5.87
C PHE A 4 6.43 -10.21 -5.33
N LEU A 5 7.14 -10.56 -4.29
CA LEU A 5 6.98 -11.81 -3.59
C LEU A 5 5.86 -11.64 -2.56
N MET A 6 4.62 -11.91 -2.95
CA MET A 6 3.58 -12.26 -1.99
C MET A 6 3.90 -13.66 -1.45
N ALA A 7 4.45 -13.74 -0.24
CA ALA A 7 4.58 -14.99 0.46
C ALA A 7 3.18 -15.50 0.86
N LEU A 8 2.72 -16.56 0.20
CA LEU A 8 1.61 -17.39 0.65
C LEU A 8 2.08 -18.18 1.86
N ALA A 9 1.65 -17.82 3.06
CA ALA A 9 1.65 -18.71 4.22
C ALA A 9 0.26 -19.34 4.35
N ALA A 10 0.05 -20.46 3.67
CA ALA A 10 -1.06 -21.35 3.93
C ALA A 10 -0.66 -22.31 5.07
N LEU A 11 -1.09 -22.05 6.27
CA LEU A 11 -1.10 -23.03 7.36
C LEU A 11 -2.55 -23.44 7.61
N GLY A 12 -2.88 -24.64 7.14
CA GLY A 12 -4.11 -25.32 7.47
C GLY A 12 -4.12 -25.72 8.95
N TRP A 13 -5.20 -25.38 9.62
CA TRP A 13 -5.59 -26.02 10.88
C TRP A 13 -7.04 -26.46 10.76
N GLU A 14 -7.19 -27.78 10.69
CA GLU A 14 -8.47 -28.44 10.88
C GLU A 14 -8.87 -28.35 12.35
N ARG A 15 -10.13 -28.01 12.61
CA ARG A 15 -10.76 -28.17 13.93
C ARG A 15 -11.89 -29.17 13.83
N PRO A 16 -11.97 -30.14 14.78
CA PRO A 16 -13.06 -31.08 14.84
C PRO A 16 -14.35 -30.42 15.35
N GLY A 17 -15.46 -30.88 14.79
CA GLY A 17 -16.79 -30.39 15.10
C GLY A 17 -17.27 -30.77 16.52
N LEU A 18 -18.02 -29.87 17.10
CA LEU A 18 -18.94 -30.18 18.20
C LEU A 18 -20.34 -29.79 17.75
N ALA A 19 -21.20 -30.81 17.77
CA ALA A 19 -22.61 -30.69 17.53
C ALA A 19 -23.30 -29.96 18.71
N GLN A 20 -24.18 -29.03 18.43
CA GLN A 20 -25.14 -28.51 19.39
C GLN A 20 -26.56 -28.72 18.89
N GLU A 21 -27.34 -29.35 19.74
CA GLU A 21 -28.75 -29.65 19.60
C GLU A 21 -29.64 -28.40 19.65
N PRO A 22 -30.86 -28.44 19.10
CA PRO A 22 -31.76 -27.28 19.03
C PRO A 22 -32.58 -27.11 20.30
N ILE A 23 -32.64 -25.90 20.82
CA ILE A 23 -33.54 -25.49 21.91
C ILE A 23 -34.85 -25.03 21.32
N GLN A 24 -35.94 -25.64 21.79
CA GLN A 24 -37.32 -25.38 21.43
C GLN A 24 -37.79 -23.97 21.88
N SER A 25 -38.60 -23.37 21.03
CA SER A 25 -39.30 -22.13 21.24
C SER A 25 -40.41 -22.26 22.29
N GLN A 26 -40.48 -21.39 23.28
CA GLN A 26 -41.69 -21.12 24.05
C GLN A 26 -42.31 -19.79 23.60
N GLU A 27 -43.56 -19.93 23.22
CA GLU A 27 -44.49 -18.84 22.89
C GLU A 27 -44.93 -18.10 24.17
N ALA A 28 -44.92 -16.76 24.14
CA ALA A 28 -45.54 -15.93 25.16
C ALA A 28 -46.38 -14.82 24.51
N PRO A 29 -47.44 -14.33 25.14
CA PRO A 29 -48.66 -13.83 24.49
C PRO A 29 -48.60 -12.40 24.02
N GLN A 30 -49.43 -12.10 23.02
CA GLN A 30 -49.69 -10.80 22.45
C GLN A 30 -50.33 -9.85 23.47
N VAL A 31 -49.80 -8.63 23.58
CA VAL A 31 -50.46 -7.47 24.13
C VAL A 31 -50.58 -6.45 23.03
N GLU A 32 -51.84 -6.27 22.59
CA GLU A 32 -52.21 -5.15 21.75
C GLU A 32 -52.11 -3.85 22.56
N THR A 33 -51.35 -2.89 22.08
CA THR A 33 -51.55 -1.49 22.44
C THR A 33 -51.30 -0.62 21.21
N ARG A 34 -52.40 -0.05 20.80
CA ARG A 34 -52.55 0.91 19.74
C ARG A 34 -52.10 2.26 20.26
N ASP A 35 -51.10 2.89 19.64
CA ASP A 35 -50.98 4.33 19.58
C ASP A 35 -50.20 4.76 18.35
N GLN A 36 -50.94 5.47 17.49
CA GLN A 36 -50.44 6.10 16.29
C GLN A 36 -49.72 7.39 16.67
N HIS A 37 -48.40 7.40 16.56
CA HIS A 37 -47.65 8.60 16.28
C HIS A 37 -46.72 8.31 15.08
N SER A 38 -47.18 8.74 13.93
CA SER A 38 -46.37 8.77 12.70
C SER A 38 -45.21 9.77 12.89
N VAL A 39 -44.07 9.27 13.32
CA VAL A 39 -42.80 9.93 13.11
C VAL A 39 -42.46 9.70 11.64
N PRO A 40 -42.12 10.75 10.85
CA PRO A 40 -41.64 10.52 9.51
C PRO A 40 -40.36 9.67 9.63
N ALA A 41 -40.40 8.46 9.07
CA ALA A 41 -39.25 7.65 8.90
C ALA A 41 -38.28 8.49 8.05
N ALA A 42 -37.25 9.05 8.72
CA ALA A 42 -36.05 9.50 8.04
C ALA A 42 -35.59 8.31 7.20
N ALA A 43 -35.65 8.46 5.91
CA ALA A 43 -35.25 7.46 4.95
C ALA A 43 -33.85 7.02 5.34
N ALA A 44 -33.73 5.81 5.89
CA ALA A 44 -32.45 5.12 5.96
C ALA A 44 -32.01 5.00 4.51
N GLU A 45 -31.10 5.86 4.08
CA GLU A 45 -30.38 5.71 2.82
C GLU A 45 -29.74 4.34 2.87
N SER A 46 -30.36 3.39 2.21
CA SER A 46 -29.80 2.05 2.06
C SER A 46 -28.44 2.19 1.41
N GLU A 47 -27.38 2.00 2.18
CA GLU A 47 -26.02 1.90 1.64
C GLU A 47 -26.08 0.92 0.46
N ARG A 48 -25.85 1.45 -0.73
CA ARG A 48 -25.83 0.63 -1.95
C ARG A 48 -24.68 -0.34 -1.79
N THR A 49 -25.01 -1.61 -1.57
CA THR A 49 -24.04 -2.70 -1.50
C THR A 49 -23.98 -3.43 -2.83
N ARG A 50 -22.79 -3.87 -3.21
CA ARG A 50 -22.59 -4.76 -4.36
C ARG A 50 -22.19 -6.15 -3.86
N ASP A 51 -22.71 -7.17 -4.51
CA ASP A 51 -22.26 -8.53 -4.32
C ASP A 51 -20.98 -8.75 -5.14
N LEU A 52 -19.87 -8.92 -4.46
CA LEU A 52 -18.56 -9.16 -5.08
C LEU A 52 -17.99 -10.51 -4.64
N PRO A 53 -17.19 -11.21 -5.48
CA PRO A 53 -16.51 -12.43 -5.09
C PRO A 53 -15.70 -12.24 -3.82
N LEU A 54 -15.70 -13.23 -2.92
CA LEU A 54 -14.88 -13.19 -1.70
C LEU A 54 -13.41 -13.02 -2.00
N TRP A 55 -12.92 -13.67 -3.07
CA TRP A 55 -11.57 -13.49 -3.55
C TRP A 55 -11.50 -13.46 -5.08
N GLU A 56 -10.49 -12.80 -5.59
CA GLU A 56 -10.14 -12.73 -7.01
C GLU A 56 -8.64 -12.92 -7.17
N LEU A 57 -8.24 -13.73 -8.16
CA LEU A 57 -6.86 -13.97 -8.54
C LEU A 57 -6.64 -13.60 -10.00
N GLY A 58 -5.51 -13.03 -10.29
CA GLY A 58 -5.14 -12.66 -11.66
C GLY A 58 -3.63 -12.52 -11.81
N LEU A 59 -3.22 -12.39 -13.05
CA LEU A 59 -1.85 -12.14 -13.44
C LEU A 59 -1.83 -11.23 -14.65
N GLY A 60 -0.84 -10.40 -14.72
CA GLY A 60 -0.69 -9.45 -15.81
C GLY A 60 0.73 -9.00 -16.03
N LEU A 61 0.87 -7.96 -16.83
CA LEU A 61 2.13 -7.33 -17.17
C LEU A 61 2.02 -5.83 -16.93
N GLY A 62 3.14 -5.24 -16.57
CA GLY A 62 3.29 -3.81 -16.41
C GLY A 62 4.66 -3.35 -16.87
N ALA A 63 4.84 -2.04 -16.85
CA ALA A 63 6.12 -1.40 -17.00
C ALA A 63 6.27 -0.33 -15.93
N VAL A 64 7.44 -0.26 -15.32
CA VAL A 64 7.79 0.74 -14.31
C VAL A 64 9.10 1.40 -14.68
N ALA A 65 9.17 2.72 -14.47
CA ALA A 65 10.39 3.50 -14.63
C ALA A 65 10.69 4.20 -13.29
N PHE A 66 11.87 3.94 -12.73
CA PHE A 66 12.30 4.51 -11.46
C PHE A 66 13.83 4.60 -11.40
N ARG A 67 14.33 5.37 -10.43
CA ARG A 67 15.76 5.53 -10.15
C ARG A 67 16.30 4.32 -9.39
N ASP A 68 17.58 4.03 -9.54
CA ASP A 68 18.27 2.96 -8.82
C ASP A 68 18.06 3.02 -7.30
N TYR A 69 18.19 4.22 -6.76
CA TYR A 69 17.85 4.59 -5.38
C TYR A 69 17.45 6.07 -5.38
N ARG A 70 16.87 6.54 -4.31
CA ARG A 70 16.47 7.93 -4.17
C ARG A 70 17.71 8.82 -4.23
N GLY A 71 17.72 9.79 -5.14
CA GLY A 71 18.89 10.66 -5.39
C GLY A 71 19.88 10.14 -6.43
N SER A 72 19.69 8.93 -6.98
CA SER A 72 20.46 8.49 -8.16
C SER A 72 20.06 9.30 -9.40
N ASP A 73 20.98 9.49 -10.33
CA ASP A 73 20.74 10.03 -11.68
C ASP A 73 20.41 8.96 -12.72
N THR A 74 20.61 7.69 -12.36
CA THR A 74 20.38 6.53 -13.24
C THR A 74 18.94 6.06 -13.13
N THR A 75 18.22 6.06 -14.26
CA THR A 75 16.84 5.58 -14.36
C THR A 75 16.79 4.29 -15.17
N HIS A 76 16.03 3.34 -14.69
CA HIS A 76 15.75 2.10 -15.41
C HIS A 76 14.25 1.95 -15.65
N ALA A 77 13.92 1.35 -16.81
CA ALA A 77 12.58 0.92 -17.13
C ALA A 77 12.55 -0.61 -17.20
N TYR A 78 11.63 -1.21 -16.46
CA TYR A 78 11.51 -2.66 -16.38
C TYR A 78 10.11 -3.13 -16.74
N PRO A 79 9.98 -4.20 -17.56
CA PRO A 79 8.75 -4.97 -17.57
C PRO A 79 8.62 -5.72 -16.23
N VAL A 80 7.44 -5.70 -15.65
CA VAL A 80 7.17 -6.35 -14.36
C VAL A 80 5.93 -7.23 -14.45
N PRO A 81 5.93 -8.42 -13.82
CA PRO A 81 4.69 -9.14 -13.62
C PRO A 81 3.79 -8.35 -12.66
N VAL A 82 2.51 -8.31 -12.95
CA VAL A 82 1.50 -7.67 -12.10
C VAL A 82 0.60 -8.76 -11.50
N PRO A 83 0.91 -9.26 -10.29
CA PRO A 83 0.01 -10.15 -9.58
C PRO A 83 -1.24 -9.36 -9.18
N TYR A 84 -2.40 -9.95 -9.39
CA TYR A 84 -3.68 -9.41 -8.97
C TYR A 84 -4.28 -10.35 -7.96
N PHE A 85 -4.41 -9.89 -6.72
CA PHE A 85 -5.04 -10.63 -5.65
C PHE A 85 -5.92 -9.70 -4.83
N ILE A 86 -7.17 -10.08 -4.64
CA ILE A 86 -8.10 -9.38 -3.74
C ILE A 86 -8.77 -10.45 -2.87
N TYR A 87 -8.81 -10.21 -1.55
CA TYR A 87 -9.55 -11.00 -0.59
C TYR A 87 -10.39 -10.09 0.30
N ARG A 88 -11.69 -10.36 0.41
CA ARG A 88 -12.70 -9.52 1.10
C ARG A 88 -13.27 -10.26 2.31
N GLY A 89 -12.40 -10.75 3.20
CA GLY A 89 -12.81 -11.40 4.44
C GLY A 89 -13.34 -10.40 5.48
N GLN A 90 -14.04 -10.91 6.49
CA GLN A 90 -14.62 -10.07 7.55
C GLN A 90 -13.54 -9.49 8.49
N TYR A 91 -12.53 -10.30 8.83
CA TYR A 91 -11.46 -9.93 9.77
C TYR A 91 -10.14 -9.60 9.07
N LEU A 92 -9.90 -10.21 7.93
CA LEU A 92 -8.71 -10.05 7.12
C LEU A 92 -9.14 -9.64 5.72
N GLN A 93 -8.57 -8.56 5.24
CA GLN A 93 -8.74 -8.10 3.87
C GLN A 93 -7.36 -7.99 3.24
N ALA A 94 -7.22 -8.44 2.03
CA ALA A 94 -6.00 -8.25 1.25
C ALA A 94 -6.38 -7.62 -0.08
N ASP A 95 -5.72 -6.55 -0.40
CA ASP A 95 -5.84 -5.87 -1.68
C ASP A 95 -4.47 -5.33 -2.11
N ARG A 96 -4.44 -4.50 -3.13
CA ARG A 96 -3.19 -3.91 -3.62
C ARG A 96 -2.57 -2.91 -2.66
N SER A 97 -3.31 -2.45 -1.67
CA SER A 97 -2.83 -1.57 -0.61
C SER A 97 -2.18 -2.32 0.57
N GLY A 98 -2.20 -3.64 0.53
CA GLY A 98 -1.57 -4.48 1.55
C GLY A 98 -2.54 -5.42 2.27
N LEU A 99 -2.09 -5.91 3.40
CA LEU A 99 -2.84 -6.78 4.28
C LEU A 99 -3.44 -5.95 5.42
N LYS A 100 -4.77 -5.89 5.47
CA LYS A 100 -5.53 -5.14 6.47
C LYS A 100 -6.19 -6.10 7.44
N THR A 101 -5.98 -5.85 8.73
CA THR A 101 -6.67 -6.61 9.78
C THR A 101 -7.57 -5.65 10.56
N LYS A 102 -8.84 -6.00 10.67
CA LYS A 102 -9.78 -5.29 11.55
C LYS A 102 -9.60 -5.77 13.00
N LEU A 103 -8.47 -5.40 13.63
CA LEU A 103 -8.19 -5.78 15.01
C LEU A 103 -8.95 -4.93 16.03
N PHE A 104 -9.31 -3.69 15.67
CA PHE A 104 -10.10 -2.80 16.50
C PHE A 104 -11.19 -2.16 15.65
N ASN A 105 -12.43 -2.40 16.03
CA ASN A 105 -13.60 -1.86 15.35
C ASN A 105 -13.94 -0.46 15.88
N GLN A 106 -13.03 0.50 15.69
CA GLN A 106 -13.38 1.91 15.80
C GLN A 106 -13.47 2.46 14.38
N ASP A 107 -14.60 3.06 14.05
CA ASP A 107 -14.95 3.55 12.68
C ASP A 107 -13.93 4.56 12.10
N ARG A 108 -12.98 5.02 12.89
CA ARG A 108 -12.01 6.05 12.52
C ARG A 108 -10.56 5.60 12.42
N VAL A 109 -10.23 4.42 12.96
CA VAL A 109 -8.83 3.99 13.05
C VAL A 109 -8.70 2.53 12.60
N GLU A 110 -7.83 2.27 11.65
CA GLU A 110 -7.53 0.96 11.12
C GLU A 110 -6.04 0.65 11.31
N PHE A 111 -5.74 -0.56 11.77
CA PHE A 111 -4.37 -1.04 11.90
C PHE A 111 -4.05 -2.00 10.76
N ASN A 112 -2.99 -1.69 10.00
CA ASN A 112 -2.57 -2.43 8.83
C ASN A 112 -1.14 -2.91 8.97
N PHE A 113 -0.73 -3.84 8.10
CA PHE A 113 0.67 -4.15 7.84
C PHE A 113 1.08 -3.55 6.49
N SER A 114 2.16 -2.80 6.53
CA SER A 114 2.79 -2.22 5.33
C SER A 114 3.98 -3.08 4.93
N LEU A 115 4.07 -3.38 3.64
CA LEU A 115 5.16 -4.14 3.03
C LEU A 115 5.69 -3.36 1.83
N ASN A 116 7.01 -3.26 1.72
CA ASN A 116 7.68 -2.68 0.56
C ASN A 116 8.92 -3.50 0.19
N ALA A 117 9.37 -3.41 -1.05
CA ALA A 117 10.58 -4.06 -1.52
C ALA A 117 11.29 -3.21 -2.57
N THR A 118 12.63 -3.23 -2.55
CA THR A 118 13.45 -2.54 -3.54
C THR A 118 14.19 -3.53 -4.43
N THR A 119 14.54 -3.10 -5.63
CA THR A 119 15.42 -3.84 -6.54
C THR A 119 16.87 -3.75 -6.09
N PRO A 120 17.74 -4.72 -6.44
CA PRO A 120 19.16 -4.57 -6.28
C PRO A 120 19.67 -3.50 -7.25
N VAL A 121 20.69 -2.75 -6.83
CA VAL A 121 21.39 -1.78 -7.66
C VAL A 121 22.76 -2.33 -8.03
N ARG A 122 22.97 -2.52 -9.32
CA ARG A 122 24.21 -2.99 -9.91
C ARG A 122 24.68 -1.99 -10.96
N ASP A 123 26.00 -1.94 -11.15
CA ASP A 123 26.61 -1.12 -12.20
C ASP A 123 26.24 0.38 -12.18
N ASN A 124 25.94 0.92 -11.00
CA ASN A 124 25.65 2.34 -10.84
C ASN A 124 26.95 3.16 -10.84
N ALA A 125 27.08 4.12 -11.74
CA ALA A 125 28.30 4.91 -11.93
C ALA A 125 28.73 5.69 -10.66
N ALA A 126 27.79 6.26 -9.90
CA ALA A 126 28.09 6.98 -8.67
C ALA A 126 28.66 6.03 -7.58
N ARG A 127 28.42 4.73 -7.68
CA ARG A 127 28.84 3.70 -6.72
C ARG A 127 29.97 2.81 -7.23
N GLN A 128 30.60 3.16 -8.34
CA GLN A 128 31.67 2.34 -8.94
C GLN A 128 32.77 2.00 -7.91
N GLY A 129 33.12 0.70 -7.80
CA GLY A 129 34.11 0.19 -6.83
C GLY A 129 33.59 0.05 -5.39
N MET A 130 32.34 0.44 -5.11
CA MET A 130 31.66 0.18 -3.84
C MET A 130 30.88 -1.13 -3.90
N PRO A 131 30.52 -1.75 -2.75
CA PRO A 131 29.60 -2.87 -2.72
C PRO A 131 28.26 -2.52 -3.40
N GLU A 132 27.73 -3.45 -4.18
CA GLU A 132 26.38 -3.32 -4.76
C GLU A 132 25.31 -3.24 -3.67
N LEU A 133 24.24 -2.49 -3.94
CA LEU A 133 23.07 -2.50 -3.08
C LEU A 133 22.22 -3.74 -3.39
N ARG A 134 21.98 -4.54 -2.37
CA ARG A 134 21.08 -5.69 -2.48
C ARG A 134 19.63 -5.23 -2.47
N SER A 135 18.75 -6.07 -2.99
CA SER A 135 17.30 -5.88 -2.75
C SER A 135 17.01 -5.77 -1.27
N THR A 136 16.08 -4.92 -0.91
CA THR A 136 15.61 -4.82 0.48
C THR A 136 14.15 -5.17 0.57
N VAL A 137 13.75 -5.69 1.72
CA VAL A 137 12.34 -5.88 2.10
C VAL A 137 12.10 -5.05 3.35
N GLU A 138 11.04 -4.28 3.32
CA GLU A 138 10.59 -3.46 4.43
C GLU A 138 9.24 -3.96 4.90
N ILE A 139 9.09 -4.21 6.19
CA ILE A 139 7.84 -4.70 6.79
C ILE A 139 7.60 -4.02 8.12
N GLY A 140 6.36 -3.68 8.39
CA GLY A 140 5.99 -3.11 9.67
C GLY A 140 4.53 -2.69 9.77
N PRO A 141 4.12 -2.22 10.95
CA PRO A 141 2.79 -1.72 11.19
C PRO A 141 2.53 -0.41 10.45
N ALA A 142 1.26 -0.18 10.12
CA ALA A 142 0.76 1.07 9.62
C ALA A 142 -0.56 1.41 10.32
N LEU A 143 -0.64 2.60 10.88
CA LEU A 143 -1.88 3.14 11.41
C LEU A 143 -2.54 4.01 10.34
N GLN A 144 -3.80 3.72 10.03
CA GLN A 144 -4.61 4.53 9.12
C GLN A 144 -5.74 5.20 9.91
N ILE A 145 -5.82 6.52 9.80
CA ILE A 145 -6.83 7.35 10.47
C ILE A 145 -7.75 7.92 9.39
N HIS A 146 -9.03 7.57 9.46
CA HIS A 146 -10.06 8.10 8.59
C HIS A 146 -10.45 9.49 9.05
N VAL A 147 -9.95 10.53 8.37
CA VAL A 147 -10.16 11.93 8.75
C VAL A 147 -11.51 12.43 8.27
N TRP A 148 -11.84 12.15 7.01
CA TRP A 148 -13.07 12.66 6.42
C TRP A 148 -13.54 11.79 5.24
N ARG A 149 -14.84 11.77 5.04
CA ARG A 149 -15.52 11.12 3.92
C ARG A 149 -16.65 12.01 3.43
N SER A 150 -16.81 12.12 2.11
CA SER A 150 -17.94 12.82 1.53
C SER A 150 -19.26 12.09 1.85
N GLU A 151 -20.38 12.81 1.88
CA GLU A 151 -21.71 12.21 2.04
C GLU A 151 -21.99 11.10 1.02
N SER A 152 -21.57 11.29 -0.22
CA SER A 152 -21.64 10.26 -1.27
C SER A 152 -20.65 9.12 -1.09
N GLN A 153 -19.80 9.14 -0.07
CA GLN A 153 -18.73 8.18 0.19
C GLN A 153 -17.70 8.03 -0.96
N ARG A 154 -17.75 8.90 -1.97
CA ARG A 154 -16.86 8.82 -3.15
C ARG A 154 -15.48 9.42 -2.91
N VAL A 155 -15.36 10.35 -1.98
CA VAL A 155 -14.09 10.97 -1.61
C VAL A 155 -13.77 10.60 -0.19
N LYS A 156 -12.55 10.09 0.03
CA LYS A 156 -12.03 9.69 1.33
C LYS A 156 -10.71 10.41 1.57
N LEU A 157 -10.54 10.93 2.77
CA LEU A 157 -9.32 11.55 3.25
C LEU A 157 -8.81 10.77 4.45
N ASP A 158 -7.63 10.18 4.31
CA ASP A 158 -7.00 9.39 5.34
C ASP A 158 -5.61 9.95 5.68
N VAL A 159 -5.19 9.82 6.93
CA VAL A 159 -3.79 9.98 7.35
C VAL A 159 -3.23 8.59 7.62
N ARG A 160 -2.04 8.32 7.09
CA ARG A 160 -1.35 7.03 7.25
C ARG A 160 0.00 7.23 7.90
N LEU A 161 0.31 6.39 8.86
CA LEU A 161 1.53 6.42 9.66
C LEU A 161 2.20 5.05 9.63
N PRO A 162 2.85 4.66 8.52
CA PRO A 162 3.61 3.41 8.45
C PRO A 162 4.98 3.56 9.10
N VAL A 163 5.42 2.51 9.80
CA VAL A 163 6.80 2.37 10.29
C VAL A 163 7.27 0.97 9.93
N ARG A 164 8.30 0.87 9.10
CA ARG A 164 8.80 -0.40 8.56
C ARG A 164 10.23 -0.65 8.99
N ALA A 165 10.52 -1.86 9.42
CA ALA A 165 11.88 -2.37 9.57
C ALA A 165 12.37 -2.86 8.20
N ALA A 166 13.57 -2.48 7.80
CA ALA A 166 14.18 -2.80 6.52
C ALA A 166 15.30 -3.83 6.67
N PHE A 167 15.30 -4.81 5.76
CA PHE A 167 16.26 -5.92 5.74
C PHE A 167 16.81 -6.12 4.33
N ALA A 168 18.13 -6.30 4.22
CA ALA A 168 18.77 -6.68 2.96
C ALA A 168 18.57 -8.18 2.67
N VAL A 169 18.16 -8.51 1.43
CA VAL A 169 17.89 -9.89 1.00
C VAL A 169 19.19 -10.64 0.69
N GLY A 170 19.23 -11.95 1.02
CA GLY A 170 20.39 -12.83 0.73
C GLY A 170 21.51 -12.81 1.76
N SER A 171 21.51 -11.89 2.67
CA SER A 171 22.25 -11.87 3.93
C SER A 171 21.39 -11.04 4.86
N PRO A 172 20.40 -11.64 5.49
CA PRO A 172 19.34 -10.91 6.19
C PRO A 172 19.96 -10.14 7.35
N GLY A 173 20.36 -8.91 7.04
CA GLY A 173 20.83 -7.94 7.99
C GLY A 173 19.78 -6.83 8.11
N TYR A 174 19.37 -6.54 9.32
CA TYR A 174 18.58 -5.34 9.60
C TYR A 174 19.41 -4.11 9.19
N ILE A 175 18.87 -3.30 8.29
CA ILE A 175 19.53 -2.08 7.78
C ILE A 175 18.93 -0.80 8.36
N GLY A 176 17.91 -0.88 9.20
CA GLY A 176 17.30 0.28 9.83
C GLY A 176 15.78 0.28 9.68
N TRP A 177 15.16 1.39 10.07
CA TRP A 177 13.72 1.61 9.86
C TRP A 177 13.51 2.76 8.90
N PHE A 178 12.34 2.74 8.24
CA PHE A 178 11.87 3.76 7.33
C PHE A 178 10.39 4.06 7.61
N SER A 179 10.00 5.32 7.51
CA SER A 179 8.64 5.79 7.71
C SER A 179 8.27 6.84 6.68
N ASN A 180 7.05 6.79 6.18
CA ASN A 180 6.48 7.80 5.29
C ASN A 180 5.08 8.21 5.73
N PRO A 181 4.95 8.97 6.85
CA PRO A 181 3.66 9.56 7.22
C PRO A 181 3.10 10.31 6.02
N ASN A 182 1.83 10.10 5.71
CA ASN A 182 1.25 10.74 4.54
C ASN A 182 -0.24 11.03 4.70
N ILE A 183 -0.70 12.00 3.94
CA ILE A 183 -2.10 12.28 3.70
C ILE A 183 -2.47 11.60 2.39
N ASN A 184 -3.55 10.84 2.39
CA ASN A 184 -4.05 10.12 1.24
C ASN A 184 -5.48 10.54 0.91
N VAL A 185 -5.73 10.82 -0.36
CA VAL A 185 -7.06 11.13 -0.90
C VAL A 185 -7.43 10.06 -1.93
N ASP A 186 -8.53 9.36 -1.71
CA ASP A 186 -9.10 8.41 -2.66
C ASP A 186 -10.42 8.93 -3.21
N ILE A 187 -10.55 8.96 -4.53
CA ILE A 187 -11.73 9.46 -5.25
C ILE A 187 -12.28 8.35 -6.15
N ALA A 188 -13.49 7.89 -5.86
CA ALA A 188 -14.24 7.01 -6.74
C ALA A 188 -15.05 7.82 -7.77
N ASP A 189 -15.08 7.34 -9.00
CA ASP A 189 -15.76 7.99 -10.13
C ASP A 189 -15.35 9.47 -10.34
N PRO A 190 -14.04 9.79 -10.42
CA PRO A 190 -13.58 11.16 -10.57
C PRO A 190 -14.19 11.80 -11.82
N ALA A 191 -14.65 13.04 -11.70
CA ALA A 191 -15.31 13.79 -12.78
C ALA A 191 -16.45 13.02 -13.48
N GLY A 192 -17.15 12.12 -12.78
CA GLY A 192 -18.23 11.30 -13.34
C GLY A 192 -17.78 10.10 -14.18
N LEU A 193 -16.50 9.81 -14.25
CA LEU A 193 -15.94 8.66 -14.97
C LEU A 193 -16.19 7.36 -14.18
N ARG A 194 -17.32 6.71 -14.45
CA ARG A 194 -17.78 5.53 -13.70
C ARG A 194 -16.77 4.39 -13.68
N GLY A 195 -16.51 3.88 -12.48
CA GLY A 195 -15.63 2.75 -12.22
C GLY A 195 -14.15 3.09 -12.26
N TRP A 196 -13.78 4.37 -12.44
CA TRP A 196 -12.41 4.84 -12.24
C TRP A 196 -12.16 5.17 -10.78
N HIS A 197 -10.94 4.99 -10.35
CA HIS A 197 -10.43 5.37 -9.04
C HIS A 197 -9.20 6.22 -9.21
N LEU A 198 -9.15 7.35 -8.52
CA LEU A 198 -8.01 8.24 -8.42
C LEU A 198 -7.55 8.25 -6.96
N GLY A 199 -6.30 7.90 -6.73
CA GLY A 199 -5.63 8.01 -5.45
C GLY A 199 -4.51 9.04 -5.53
N MET A 200 -4.38 9.87 -4.50
CA MET A 200 -3.27 10.82 -4.35
C MET A 200 -2.73 10.73 -2.94
N LEU A 201 -1.42 10.72 -2.79
CA LEU A 201 -0.79 10.86 -1.48
C LEU A 201 0.35 11.86 -1.52
N THR A 202 0.60 12.48 -0.37
CA THR A 202 1.77 13.32 -0.15
C THR A 202 2.21 13.23 1.30
N GLY A 203 3.51 13.36 1.54
CA GLY A 203 4.04 13.37 2.88
C GLY A 203 5.56 13.32 2.94
N PRO A 204 6.13 13.64 4.12
CA PRO A 204 7.54 13.53 4.38
C PRO A 204 7.97 12.07 4.54
N LEU A 205 9.27 11.86 4.42
CA LEU A 205 9.92 10.57 4.66
C LEU A 205 10.94 10.73 5.77
N PHE A 206 11.08 9.69 6.57
CA PHE A 206 12.05 9.63 7.66
C PHE A 206 12.74 8.27 7.67
N ALA A 207 14.03 8.28 7.99
CA ALA A 207 14.81 7.05 8.05
C ALA A 207 15.77 7.04 9.24
N ALA A 208 16.14 5.83 9.68
CA ALA A 208 17.20 5.66 10.66
C ALA A 208 18.57 5.91 10.03
N SER A 209 19.55 6.36 10.84
CA SER A 209 20.95 6.55 10.39
C SER A 209 21.52 5.30 9.72
N ARG A 210 21.17 4.13 10.20
CA ARG A 210 21.63 2.86 9.60
C ARG A 210 21.01 2.61 8.22
N TYR A 211 19.75 3.02 8.00
CA TYR A 211 19.08 2.94 6.70
C TYR A 211 19.74 3.90 5.71
N ASP A 212 19.93 5.16 6.10
CA ASP A 212 20.55 6.15 5.23
C ASP A 212 22.03 5.82 4.98
N ALA A 213 22.76 5.30 5.98
CA ALA A 213 24.13 4.85 5.80
C ALA A 213 24.26 3.72 4.77
N TYR A 214 23.30 2.81 4.70
CA TYR A 214 23.28 1.72 3.70
C TYR A 214 23.28 2.25 2.27
N TYR A 215 22.53 3.32 2.00
CA TYR A 215 22.40 3.88 0.67
C TYR A 215 23.41 5.00 0.37
N TYR A 216 23.75 5.84 1.35
CA TYR A 216 24.39 7.13 1.12
C TYR A 216 25.76 7.31 1.78
N SER A 217 26.24 6.40 2.64
CA SER A 217 27.58 6.51 3.20
C SER A 217 28.64 6.04 2.21
N VAL A 218 29.79 6.76 2.22
CA VAL A 218 31.02 6.39 1.52
C VAL A 218 32.10 6.14 2.54
N ALA A 219 32.47 4.88 2.75
CA ALA A 219 33.55 4.54 3.67
C ALA A 219 34.91 5.02 3.11
N PRO A 220 35.90 5.34 3.97
CA PRO A 220 37.17 5.92 3.53
C PRO A 220 37.91 5.09 2.46
N GLN A 221 37.83 3.75 2.50
CA GLN A 221 38.46 2.88 1.51
C GLN A 221 37.83 2.97 0.10
N TYR A 222 36.61 3.55 -0.02
CA TYR A 222 35.92 3.77 -1.29
C TYR A 222 35.93 5.24 -1.72
N ALA A 223 36.62 6.11 -0.96
CA ALA A 223 36.70 7.51 -1.29
C ALA A 223 37.57 7.73 -2.53
N THR A 224 37.15 8.68 -3.36
CA THR A 224 37.91 9.20 -4.51
C THR A 224 37.87 10.72 -4.51
N PRO A 225 38.70 11.43 -5.31
CA PRO A 225 38.63 12.89 -5.40
C PRO A 225 37.22 13.42 -5.71
N ASP A 226 36.46 12.73 -6.57
CA ASP A 226 35.12 13.10 -6.98
C ASP A 226 34.01 12.51 -6.08
N ARG A 227 34.37 11.63 -5.17
CA ARG A 227 33.47 10.98 -4.23
C ARG A 227 34.15 10.87 -2.87
N PRO A 228 34.20 11.96 -2.09
CA PRO A 228 34.83 11.97 -0.77
C PRO A 228 34.14 11.04 0.22
N ALA A 229 34.86 10.64 1.28
CA ALA A 229 34.26 9.89 2.38
C ALA A 229 33.09 10.69 3.00
N TYR A 230 31.99 10.01 3.28
CA TYR A 230 30.77 10.61 3.81
C TYR A 230 30.06 9.62 4.75
N GLN A 231 29.62 10.13 5.88
CA GLN A 231 28.82 9.39 6.84
C GLN A 231 27.40 9.94 6.84
N ALA A 232 26.46 9.19 6.28
CA ALA A 232 25.06 9.59 6.29
C ALA A 232 24.47 9.47 7.71
N THR A 233 23.63 10.41 8.05
CA THR A 233 22.85 10.45 9.30
C THR A 233 21.38 10.23 9.00
N GLY A 234 20.63 9.69 9.96
CA GLY A 234 19.18 9.54 9.83
C GLY A 234 18.45 10.84 10.13
N GLY A 235 17.17 10.84 9.83
CA GLY A 235 16.30 11.98 10.06
C GLY A 235 15.29 12.16 8.93
N TYR A 236 15.06 13.40 8.55
CA TYR A 236 14.25 13.73 7.39
C TYR A 236 14.94 13.21 6.12
N ALA A 237 14.21 12.45 5.33
CA ALA A 237 14.72 11.77 4.14
C ALA A 237 14.04 12.28 2.84
N GLY A 238 13.51 13.49 2.87
CA GLY A 238 12.82 14.12 1.74
C GLY A 238 11.31 14.00 1.82
N SER A 239 10.63 14.32 0.73
CA SER A 239 9.18 14.23 0.59
C SER A 239 8.78 13.53 -0.69
N GLN A 240 7.50 13.16 -0.79
CA GLN A 240 6.95 12.58 -2.01
C GLN A 240 5.52 13.04 -2.29
N VAL A 241 5.18 13.07 -3.57
CA VAL A 241 3.81 13.21 -4.06
C VAL A 241 3.56 12.07 -5.06
N LEU A 242 2.47 11.36 -4.91
CA LEU A 242 2.08 10.29 -5.83
C LEU A 242 0.63 10.48 -6.24
N ALA A 243 0.37 10.30 -7.52
CA ALA A 243 -0.97 10.18 -8.08
C ALA A 243 -1.09 8.87 -8.85
N ALA A 244 -2.20 8.15 -8.63
CA ALA A 244 -2.45 6.89 -9.29
C ALA A 244 -3.91 6.78 -9.73
N VAL A 245 -4.12 6.20 -10.89
CA VAL A 245 -5.46 5.93 -11.43
C VAL A 245 -5.62 4.45 -11.70
N SER A 246 -6.81 3.92 -11.49
CA SER A 246 -7.10 2.54 -11.86
C SER A 246 -8.56 2.34 -12.24
N LYS A 247 -8.80 1.27 -12.99
CA LYS A 247 -10.15 0.81 -13.31
C LYS A 247 -10.19 -0.72 -13.31
N ARG A 248 -11.21 -1.27 -12.64
CA ARG A 248 -11.52 -2.69 -12.69
C ARG A 248 -12.66 -2.93 -13.67
N TYR A 249 -12.41 -3.80 -14.62
CA TYR A 249 -13.40 -4.35 -15.56
C TYR A 249 -13.82 -5.76 -15.10
N PRO A 250 -14.87 -6.36 -15.69
CA PRO A 250 -15.32 -7.69 -15.28
C PRO A 250 -14.26 -8.79 -15.37
N LYS A 251 -13.32 -8.69 -16.34
CA LYS A 251 -12.30 -9.71 -16.62
C LYS A 251 -10.86 -9.24 -16.47
N PHE A 252 -10.64 -7.95 -16.29
CA PHE A 252 -9.29 -7.40 -16.15
C PHE A 252 -9.28 -6.14 -15.31
N TRP A 253 -8.10 -5.77 -14.87
CA TRP A 253 -7.79 -4.54 -14.18
C TRP A 253 -6.70 -3.78 -14.94
N THR A 254 -6.76 -2.45 -14.92
CA THR A 254 -5.71 -1.58 -15.41
C THR A 254 -5.43 -0.47 -14.40
N GLY A 255 -4.18 -0.03 -14.35
CA GLY A 255 -3.77 1.08 -13.50
C GLY A 255 -2.48 1.73 -13.98
N ALA A 256 -2.30 2.98 -13.55
CA ALA A 256 -1.10 3.75 -13.80
C ALA A 256 -0.83 4.64 -12.59
N TYR A 257 0.43 4.99 -12.38
CA TYR A 257 0.82 5.96 -11.36
C TYR A 257 1.96 6.85 -11.86
N VAL A 258 2.08 7.99 -11.23
CA VAL A 258 3.22 8.89 -11.30
C VAL A 258 3.59 9.32 -9.89
N ARG A 259 4.89 9.36 -9.57
CA ARG A 259 5.42 9.81 -8.29
C ARG A 259 6.53 10.82 -8.52
N TYR A 260 6.50 11.89 -7.75
CA TYR A 260 7.55 12.87 -7.64
C TYR A 260 8.18 12.76 -6.25
N ASP A 261 9.50 12.66 -6.21
CA ASP A 261 10.31 12.64 -4.99
C ASP A 261 11.17 13.90 -4.95
N ASP A 262 11.24 14.52 -3.78
CA ASP A 262 12.07 15.68 -3.48
C ASP A 262 12.94 15.37 -2.25
N LEU A 263 14.24 15.60 -2.39
CA LEU A 263 15.26 15.35 -1.38
C LEU A 263 15.85 16.61 -0.76
N ASP A 264 15.35 17.80 -1.13
CA ASP A 264 15.83 19.04 -0.56
C ASP A 264 15.62 19.05 0.96
N GLY A 265 16.68 19.35 1.71
CA GLY A 265 16.71 19.29 3.18
C GLY A 265 16.85 17.89 3.76
N ALA A 266 17.01 16.84 2.95
CA ALA A 266 17.24 15.50 3.47
C ALA A 266 18.55 15.43 4.26
N SER A 267 18.57 14.66 5.36
CA SER A 267 19.75 14.51 6.24
C SER A 267 21.00 14.01 5.52
N PHE A 268 20.84 13.41 4.36
CA PHE A 268 21.91 12.89 3.50
C PHE A 268 22.05 13.64 2.16
N GLU A 269 21.41 14.79 1.97
CA GLU A 269 21.40 15.51 0.69
C GLU A 269 22.80 15.84 0.16
N ASN A 270 23.76 16.10 1.08
CA ASN A 270 25.15 16.40 0.76
C ASN A 270 26.02 15.17 0.50
N SER A 271 25.45 13.96 0.46
CA SER A 271 26.20 12.76 0.10
C SER A 271 26.66 12.84 -1.36
N PRO A 272 27.92 12.47 -1.66
CA PRO A 272 28.41 12.40 -3.03
C PRO A 272 27.68 11.37 -3.89
N LEU A 273 26.87 10.51 -3.27
CA LEU A 273 26.01 9.53 -3.95
C LEU A 273 24.64 10.13 -4.34
N VAL A 274 24.28 11.31 -3.84
CA VAL A 274 23.08 12.05 -4.26
C VAL A 274 23.45 12.88 -5.50
N LYS A 275 22.99 12.46 -6.67
CA LYS A 275 23.26 13.10 -7.95
C LYS A 275 22.07 13.92 -8.46
N SER A 276 20.89 13.71 -7.87
CA SER A 276 19.68 14.44 -8.22
C SER A 276 18.83 14.65 -6.97
N HIS A 277 18.45 15.89 -6.68
CA HIS A 277 17.62 16.22 -5.51
C HIS A 277 16.14 15.98 -5.77
N SER A 278 15.73 15.89 -7.02
CA SER A 278 14.34 15.57 -7.35
C SER A 278 14.23 14.69 -8.59
N TYR A 279 13.18 13.89 -8.67
CA TYR A 279 12.96 13.00 -9.80
C TYR A 279 11.54 12.47 -9.89
N TRP A 280 11.20 12.01 -11.08
CA TRP A 280 9.93 11.35 -11.37
C TRP A 280 10.11 9.83 -11.48
N SER A 281 9.10 9.11 -11.01
CA SER A 281 8.91 7.68 -11.26
C SER A 281 7.51 7.45 -11.78
N ALA A 282 7.31 6.47 -12.66
CA ALA A 282 6.01 6.18 -13.22
C ALA A 282 5.86 4.69 -13.50
N GLY A 283 4.62 4.22 -13.54
CA GLY A 283 4.34 2.85 -13.95
C GLY A 283 2.93 2.70 -14.50
N ILE A 284 2.78 1.67 -15.31
CA ILE A 284 1.50 1.22 -15.86
C ILE A 284 1.37 -0.28 -15.65
N GLY A 285 0.15 -0.76 -15.49
CA GLY A 285 -0.10 -2.17 -15.29
C GLY A 285 -1.45 -2.61 -15.84
N PHE A 286 -1.47 -3.85 -16.29
CA PHE A 286 -2.66 -4.54 -16.74
C PHE A 286 -2.64 -5.96 -16.16
N ALA A 287 -3.77 -6.44 -15.64
CA ALA A 287 -3.88 -7.80 -15.11
C ALA A 287 -5.20 -8.44 -15.51
N TRP A 288 -5.15 -9.67 -16.01
CA TRP A 288 -6.35 -10.50 -16.22
C TRP A 288 -6.78 -11.14 -14.92
N ILE A 289 -8.09 -11.12 -14.65
CA ILE A 289 -8.72 -11.82 -13.54
C ILE A 289 -9.00 -13.25 -14.03
N ILE A 290 -8.16 -14.19 -13.60
CA ILE A 290 -8.16 -15.57 -14.11
C ILE A 290 -9.13 -16.44 -13.32
N SER A 291 -9.22 -16.21 -12.00
CA SER A 291 -10.06 -17.00 -11.11
C SER A 291 -10.73 -16.12 -10.04
N ARG A 292 -11.91 -16.51 -9.61
CA ARG A 292 -12.68 -15.82 -8.57
C ARG A 292 -13.51 -16.80 -7.78
N SER A 293 -13.85 -16.44 -6.54
CA SER A 293 -14.75 -17.21 -5.68
C SER A 293 -16.18 -17.18 -6.20
N ASP A 294 -16.88 -18.31 -6.11
CA ASP A 294 -18.34 -18.38 -6.29
C ASP A 294 -19.08 -17.79 -5.09
N ARG A 295 -18.43 -17.75 -3.91
CA ARG A 295 -18.97 -17.10 -2.72
C ARG A 295 -18.92 -15.59 -2.90
N LEU A 296 -20.09 -14.96 -2.83
CA LEU A 296 -20.25 -13.52 -2.87
C LEU A 296 -20.29 -12.94 -1.44
N VAL A 297 -19.77 -11.72 -1.30
CA VAL A 297 -19.85 -10.92 -0.08
C VAL A 297 -20.41 -9.55 -0.40
N LYS A 298 -21.25 -9.01 0.49
CA LYS A 298 -21.79 -7.66 0.35
C LYS A 298 -20.69 -6.65 0.71
N VAL A 299 -20.37 -5.79 -0.23
CA VAL A 299 -19.37 -4.73 -0.08
C VAL A 299 -20.06 -3.39 -0.34
N PRO A 300 -19.91 -2.40 0.53
CA PRO A 300 -20.39 -1.05 0.26
C PRO A 300 -19.88 -0.57 -1.10
N ASP A 301 -20.72 0.09 -1.89
CA ASP A 301 -20.41 0.54 -3.25
C ASP A 301 -19.18 1.47 -3.33
N THR A 302 -18.75 1.95 -2.17
CA THR A 302 -17.64 2.88 -1.94
C THR A 302 -16.31 2.22 -1.54
N GLN A 303 -16.30 0.90 -1.26
CA GLN A 303 -15.07 0.16 -0.95
C GLN A 303 -14.40 -0.37 -2.21
N SER A 304 -13.73 0.52 -2.92
CA SER A 304 -12.71 0.07 -3.88
C SER A 304 -11.34 0.14 -3.20
N PRO A 305 -10.44 -0.81 -3.53
CA PRO A 305 -9.11 -0.81 -2.94
C PRO A 305 -8.38 0.49 -3.29
N SER A 306 -7.71 1.07 -2.30
CA SER A 306 -6.89 2.26 -2.50
C SER A 306 -5.76 1.98 -3.49
N VAL A 307 -5.46 2.93 -4.35
CA VAL A 307 -4.50 2.77 -5.47
C VAL A 307 -3.08 3.09 -5.05
N THR A 308 -2.89 3.70 -3.89
CA THR A 308 -1.67 4.41 -3.51
C THR A 308 -0.67 3.64 -2.65
N GLU A 309 -0.97 2.41 -2.21
CA GLU A 309 -0.12 1.70 -1.23
C GLU A 309 0.86 0.66 -1.81
N SER A 310 0.89 0.44 -3.12
CA SER A 310 1.76 -0.59 -3.73
C SER A 310 3.11 -0.05 -4.23
N GLN A 311 3.67 0.95 -3.54
CA GLN A 311 4.95 1.56 -3.94
C GLN A 311 5.95 1.59 -2.80
#